data_ff923a807a5200fa6bd5428bdb7c311b
#
_entry.id   ff923a807a5200fa6bd5428bdb7c311b
#
_cell.length_a   1.000
_cell.length_b   1.000
_cell.length_c   1.000
_cell.angle_alpha   90.00
_cell.angle_beta   90.00
_cell.angle_gamma   90.00
#
_symmetry.space_group_name_H-M   'P 1'
#
loop_
_entity.id
_entity.type
_entity.pdbx_description
1 polymer ?
#
loop_
_entity_poly.entity_id
_entity_poly.type
_entity_poly.pdbx_seq_one_letter_code
_entity_poly.pdbx_strand_id
1 'polypeptide(L)'
;GGFEFTSRPLDLAIDGQGLFVLKNEQETYYTRAGAFRLDSNRYIVTEGGANLQGFAADADGQISGALSDLQIGAALLEQKSTENINIGGNLDSRALTPGMTPFDPTNPESYSFSAATTIFDSAGTARQGSLFFVKNDIAPGQFTVSARVDDALQPESVLLEFTATGEIDPASDSELVLASYQQPEGAAQPVTIDLSNLTSFGVTSSVSSITQDGFPAGELTGFAFDRSGIAYASYSNNEVRAVGQVAVATFRNTQGLASNGKTTFTESATSGLAEIGKPDAGARGFIRPNALESANVDLTVELLALIEAQRSFQSIAQAIQNENEASDALLQLR
;
A
#
# COMPACT_ATOMS: atom_id res chain seq x y z
N GLY A 1 -13.51 23.69 -0.60
CA GLY A 1 -14.43 23.61 0.54
C GLY A 1 -13.72 23.24 1.82
N GLY A 2 -14.42 23.25 2.96
CA GLY A 2 -13.92 22.66 4.20
C GLY A 2 -13.86 21.13 4.09
N PHE A 3 -13.20 20.48 5.07
CA PHE A 3 -13.20 19.02 5.14
C PHE A 3 -14.04 18.55 6.32
N GLU A 4 -14.90 17.58 6.07
CA GLU A 4 -15.68 16.89 7.07
C GLU A 4 -15.10 15.49 7.27
N PHE A 5 -14.68 15.16 8.50
CA PHE A 5 -14.10 13.87 8.81
C PHE A 5 -15.20 12.84 9.08
N THR A 6 -15.03 11.66 8.51
CA THR A 6 -15.97 10.54 8.62
C THR A 6 -15.27 9.32 9.20
N SER A 7 -16.05 8.29 9.56
CA SER A 7 -15.51 6.99 9.97
C SER A 7 -15.38 5.97 8.83
N ARG A 8 -15.67 6.38 7.59
CA ARG A 8 -15.71 5.48 6.44
C ARG A 8 -14.38 5.50 5.69
N PRO A 9 -13.69 4.36 5.52
CA PRO A 9 -12.38 4.30 4.86
C PRO A 9 -12.42 4.69 3.38
N LEU A 10 -13.59 4.63 2.73
CA LEU A 10 -13.80 4.97 1.32
C LEU A 10 -14.24 6.41 1.08
N ASP A 11 -14.38 7.20 2.14
CA ASP A 11 -14.59 8.63 2.00
C ASP A 11 -13.23 9.30 1.84
N LEU A 12 -12.96 9.81 0.66
CA LEU A 12 -11.67 10.39 0.27
C LEU A 12 -11.87 11.85 -0.15
N ALA A 13 -11.00 12.72 0.29
CA ALA A 13 -10.96 14.10 -0.20
C ALA A 13 -9.59 14.40 -0.81
N ILE A 14 -9.54 15.32 -1.77
CA ILE A 14 -8.28 15.81 -2.34
C ILE A 14 -7.97 17.16 -1.68
N ASP A 15 -6.84 17.27 -1.02
CA ASP A 15 -6.36 18.54 -0.49
C ASP A 15 -5.38 19.15 -1.50
N GLY A 16 -5.81 20.22 -2.15
CA GLY A 16 -5.10 20.84 -3.25
C GLY A 16 -5.85 20.72 -4.58
N GLN A 17 -5.10 20.81 -5.68
CA GLN A 17 -5.67 20.74 -7.03
C GLN A 17 -5.84 19.30 -7.49
N GLY A 18 -6.90 19.05 -8.26
CA GLY A 18 -7.15 17.77 -8.92
C GLY A 18 -8.57 17.28 -8.78
N LEU A 19 -8.89 16.26 -9.55
CA LEU A 19 -10.17 15.56 -9.57
C LEU A 19 -9.90 14.06 -9.55
N PHE A 20 -10.77 13.29 -8.93
CA PHE A 20 -10.79 11.84 -9.06
C PHE A 20 -11.13 11.45 -10.49
N VAL A 21 -10.48 10.44 -11.00
CA VAL A 21 -10.71 9.87 -12.33
C VAL A 21 -11.69 8.72 -12.20
N LEU A 22 -12.77 8.77 -12.93
CA LEU A 22 -13.81 7.76 -12.94
C LEU A 22 -13.94 7.16 -14.33
N LYS A 23 -14.32 5.90 -14.41
CA LYS A 23 -14.63 5.23 -15.67
C LYS A 23 -15.96 4.49 -15.56
N ASN A 24 -16.79 4.68 -16.55
CA ASN A 24 -18.02 3.92 -16.73
C ASN A 24 -18.07 3.42 -18.17
N GLU A 25 -18.06 2.09 -18.33
CA GLU A 25 -17.95 1.43 -19.64
C GLU A 25 -16.74 1.93 -20.44
N GLN A 26 -16.93 2.85 -21.40
CA GLN A 26 -15.87 3.38 -22.25
C GLN A 26 -15.60 4.88 -22.01
N GLU A 27 -16.38 5.54 -21.18
CA GLU A 27 -16.28 6.98 -20.96
C GLU A 27 -15.56 7.30 -19.63
N THR A 28 -14.70 8.30 -19.70
CA THR A 28 -13.96 8.80 -18.53
C THR A 28 -14.63 10.07 -18.01
N TYR A 29 -14.84 10.11 -16.71
CA TYR A 29 -15.41 11.23 -15.97
C TYR A 29 -14.46 11.68 -14.88
N TYR A 30 -14.67 12.89 -14.44
CA TYR A 30 -13.88 13.50 -13.37
C TYR A 30 -14.80 14.04 -12.30
N THR A 31 -14.44 13.86 -11.04
CA THR A 31 -15.25 14.35 -9.92
C THR A 31 -14.38 14.82 -8.77
N ARG A 32 -14.92 15.76 -7.99
CA ARG A 32 -14.36 16.15 -6.71
C ARG A 32 -15.01 15.41 -5.55
N ALA A 33 -16.19 14.83 -5.78
CA ALA A 33 -16.92 14.07 -4.77
C ALA A 33 -16.20 12.75 -4.49
N GLY A 34 -15.83 12.50 -3.24
CA GLY A 34 -15.05 11.35 -2.81
C GLY A 34 -15.81 10.35 -1.96
N ALA A 35 -17.14 10.36 -1.98
CA ALA A 35 -17.97 9.36 -1.31
C ALA A 35 -18.02 8.09 -2.17
N PHE A 36 -17.15 7.14 -1.89
CA PHE A 36 -17.07 5.87 -2.62
C PHE A 36 -17.65 4.71 -1.82
N ARG A 37 -17.87 3.59 -2.50
CA ARG A 37 -18.29 2.31 -1.93
C ARG A 37 -17.63 1.16 -2.69
N LEU A 38 -17.67 -0.05 -2.12
CA LEU A 38 -17.27 -1.25 -2.84
C LEU A 38 -18.49 -1.88 -3.53
N ASP A 39 -18.27 -2.37 -4.74
CA ASP A 39 -19.23 -3.24 -5.42
C ASP A 39 -19.06 -4.71 -4.99
N SER A 40 -19.85 -5.63 -5.57
CA SER A 40 -19.78 -7.06 -5.30
C SER A 40 -18.44 -7.71 -5.66
N ASN A 41 -17.71 -7.10 -6.59
CA ASN A 41 -16.40 -7.55 -7.05
C ASN A 41 -15.24 -6.80 -6.35
N ARG A 42 -15.58 -5.97 -5.34
CA ARG A 42 -14.63 -5.12 -4.58
C ARG A 42 -13.91 -4.05 -5.41
N TYR A 43 -14.50 -3.62 -6.52
CA TYR A 43 -14.10 -2.38 -7.15
C TYR A 43 -14.60 -1.19 -6.34
N ILE A 44 -13.78 -0.16 -6.29
CA ILE A 44 -14.16 1.11 -5.67
C ILE A 44 -15.01 1.88 -6.68
N VAL A 45 -16.27 2.10 -6.33
CA VAL A 45 -17.24 2.74 -7.24
C VAL A 45 -17.92 3.93 -6.57
N THR A 46 -18.38 4.86 -7.38
CA THR A 46 -19.30 5.92 -6.95
C THR A 46 -20.69 5.37 -6.68
N GLU A 47 -21.58 6.15 -6.07
CA GLU A 47 -23.00 5.80 -5.93
C GLU A 47 -23.66 5.50 -7.28
N GLY A 48 -23.24 6.17 -8.34
CA GLY A 48 -23.71 5.95 -9.71
C GLY A 48 -23.12 4.72 -10.42
N GLY A 49 -22.22 3.96 -9.77
CA GLY A 49 -21.63 2.73 -10.32
C GLY A 49 -20.40 2.97 -11.21
N ALA A 50 -19.88 4.17 -11.34
CA ALA A 50 -18.64 4.43 -12.07
C ALA A 50 -17.42 4.00 -11.23
N ASN A 51 -16.47 3.28 -11.85
CA ASN A 51 -15.26 2.79 -11.21
C ASN A 51 -14.25 3.91 -10.98
N LEU A 52 -13.71 3.98 -9.77
CA LEU A 52 -12.56 4.85 -9.47
C LEU A 52 -11.32 4.30 -10.16
N GLN A 53 -10.62 5.17 -10.88
CA GLN A 53 -9.39 4.82 -11.58
C GLN A 53 -8.17 5.06 -10.71
N GLY A 54 -7.17 4.23 -10.90
CA GLY A 54 -5.89 4.33 -10.21
C GLY A 54 -4.83 3.46 -10.85
N PHE A 55 -3.71 3.37 -10.18
CA PHE A 55 -2.57 2.54 -10.57
C PHE A 55 -2.60 1.27 -9.72
N ALA A 56 -2.77 0.11 -10.35
CA ALA A 56 -2.78 -1.16 -9.63
C ALA A 56 -1.40 -1.49 -9.05
N ALA A 57 -1.37 -2.16 -7.92
CA ALA A 57 -0.15 -2.80 -7.41
C ALA A 57 0.01 -4.18 -8.05
N ASP A 58 1.27 -4.61 -8.22
CA ASP A 58 1.61 -5.99 -8.57
C ASP A 58 1.55 -6.92 -7.33
N ALA A 59 1.93 -8.19 -7.52
CA ALA A 59 1.93 -9.18 -6.44
C ALA A 59 2.87 -8.84 -5.27
N ASP A 60 3.90 -8.04 -5.53
CA ASP A 60 4.87 -7.58 -4.53
C ASP A 60 4.49 -6.25 -3.88
N GLY A 61 3.31 -5.69 -4.23
CA GLY A 61 2.83 -4.41 -3.73
C GLY A 61 3.47 -3.19 -4.39
N GLN A 62 4.18 -3.37 -5.52
CA GLN A 62 4.75 -2.25 -6.27
C GLN A 62 3.68 -1.62 -7.17
N ILE A 63 3.54 -0.30 -7.05
CA ILE A 63 2.53 0.43 -7.82
C ILE A 63 2.95 0.54 -9.29
N SER A 64 2.17 -0.08 -10.18
CA SER A 64 2.37 -0.03 -11.62
C SER A 64 2.12 1.38 -12.18
N GLY A 65 2.63 1.65 -13.38
CA GLY A 65 2.36 2.91 -14.09
C GLY A 65 1.08 2.91 -14.92
N ALA A 66 0.40 1.78 -15.07
CA ALA A 66 -0.79 1.64 -15.90
C ALA A 66 -2.06 2.03 -15.14
N LEU A 67 -2.89 2.85 -15.75
CA LEU A 67 -4.19 3.24 -15.21
C LEU A 67 -5.19 2.08 -15.36
N SER A 68 -5.88 1.73 -14.29
CA SER A 68 -6.88 0.66 -14.25
C SER A 68 -7.97 0.96 -13.23
N ASP A 69 -9.05 0.17 -13.26
CA ASP A 69 -10.07 0.19 -12.23
C ASP A 69 -9.46 -0.23 -10.89
N LEU A 70 -9.64 0.56 -9.84
CA LEU A 70 -9.13 0.23 -8.51
C LEU A 70 -9.99 -0.83 -7.84
N GLN A 71 -9.34 -1.92 -7.44
CA GLN A 71 -9.94 -3.03 -6.70
C GLN A 71 -9.23 -3.20 -5.36
N ILE A 72 -10.00 -3.37 -4.30
CA ILE A 72 -9.44 -3.70 -2.98
C ILE A 72 -9.12 -5.18 -2.94
N GLY A 73 -7.91 -5.54 -3.27
CA GLY A 73 -7.27 -6.85 -3.10
C GLY A 73 -8.14 -8.10 -3.15
N ALA A 74 -7.54 -9.26 -3.11
CA ALA A 74 -8.28 -10.53 -2.97
C ALA A 74 -8.92 -10.66 -1.56
N ALA A 75 -10.07 -11.35 -1.44
CA ALA A 75 -10.65 -11.65 -0.14
C ALA A 75 -9.76 -12.56 0.69
N LEU A 76 -9.02 -13.42 0.00
CA LEU A 76 -8.08 -14.36 0.55
C LEU A 76 -6.70 -14.04 -0.06
N LEU A 77 -5.73 -13.77 0.77
CA LEU A 77 -4.33 -13.75 0.41
C LEU A 77 -3.83 -15.19 0.46
N GLU A 78 -3.36 -15.70 -0.67
CA GLU A 78 -2.77 -17.03 -0.73
C GLU A 78 -1.47 -17.06 0.08
N GLN A 79 -1.15 -18.21 0.64
CA GLN A 79 0.10 -18.43 1.37
C GLN A 79 1.30 -18.26 0.43
N LYS A 80 2.40 -17.84 1.00
CA LYS A 80 3.71 -17.81 0.35
C LYS A 80 4.70 -18.63 1.14
N SER A 81 5.36 -19.60 0.50
CA SER A 81 6.49 -20.29 1.11
C SER A 81 7.68 -19.36 1.31
N THR A 82 8.45 -19.59 2.36
CA THR A 82 9.68 -18.85 2.60
C THR A 82 10.73 -19.21 1.56
N GLU A 83 11.22 -18.21 0.85
CA GLU A 83 12.32 -18.33 -0.11
C GLU A 83 13.58 -17.63 0.39
N ASN A 84 13.42 -16.51 1.11
CA ASN A 84 14.53 -15.71 1.58
C ASN A 84 14.39 -15.40 3.07
N ILE A 85 15.50 -15.57 3.79
CA ILE A 85 15.64 -15.21 5.21
C ILE A 85 16.84 -14.29 5.33
N ASN A 86 16.67 -13.11 5.94
CA ASN A 86 17.76 -12.18 6.20
C ASN A 86 18.02 -12.13 7.70
N ILE A 87 19.27 -12.25 8.10
CA ILE A 87 19.69 -12.24 9.49
C ILE A 87 20.76 -11.19 9.72
N GLY A 88 20.53 -10.31 10.69
CA GLY A 88 21.50 -9.35 11.16
C GLY A 88 21.77 -9.54 12.65
N GLY A 89 23.01 -9.35 13.05
CA GLY A 89 23.42 -9.55 14.43
C GLY A 89 24.91 -9.50 14.67
N ASN A 90 25.33 -9.90 15.86
CA ASN A 90 26.74 -10.02 16.20
C ASN A 90 27.07 -11.41 16.73
N LEU A 91 28.19 -11.95 16.30
CA LEU A 91 28.80 -13.17 16.84
C LEU A 91 30.00 -12.79 17.71
N ASP A 92 30.06 -13.28 18.93
CA ASP A 92 31.16 -12.93 19.85
C ASP A 92 32.50 -13.46 19.34
N SER A 93 33.38 -12.54 18.95
CA SER A 93 34.73 -12.89 18.47
C SER A 93 35.59 -13.59 19.55
N ARG A 94 35.22 -13.47 20.84
CA ARG A 94 35.90 -14.10 21.98
C ARG A 94 35.28 -15.44 22.37
N ALA A 95 34.15 -15.84 21.73
CA ALA A 95 33.52 -17.12 22.03
C ALA A 95 34.55 -18.25 21.98
N LEU A 96 34.43 -19.18 22.85
CA LEU A 96 35.30 -20.39 22.82
C LEU A 96 34.82 -21.32 21.70
N THR A 97 35.75 -22.03 21.11
CA THR A 97 35.42 -23.15 20.24
C THR A 97 34.70 -24.22 21.03
N PRO A 98 33.60 -24.76 20.52
CA PRO A 98 32.84 -25.80 21.19
C PRO A 98 33.75 -27.01 21.52
N GLY A 99 33.63 -27.51 22.74
CA GLY A 99 34.46 -28.61 23.21
C GLY A 99 34.06 -29.99 22.65
N MET A 100 32.92 -30.07 21.98
CA MET A 100 32.36 -31.30 21.45
C MET A 100 32.37 -31.31 19.91
N THR A 101 32.99 -32.33 19.35
CA THR A 101 33.00 -32.60 17.91
C THR A 101 32.60 -34.06 17.67
N PRO A 102 31.81 -34.39 16.66
CA PRO A 102 31.21 -33.52 15.63
C PRO A 102 30.05 -32.67 16.17
N PHE A 103 29.64 -31.64 15.40
CA PHE A 103 28.49 -30.81 15.69
C PHE A 103 27.20 -31.64 15.86
N ASP A 104 26.47 -31.40 16.94
CA ASP A 104 25.17 -32.01 17.24
C ASP A 104 24.18 -30.91 17.63
N PRO A 105 23.14 -30.62 16.82
CA PRO A 105 22.17 -29.56 17.09
C PRO A 105 21.35 -29.79 18.37
N THR A 106 21.38 -31.00 18.95
CA THR A 106 20.68 -31.32 20.20
C THR A 106 21.54 -31.04 21.43
N ASN A 107 22.86 -30.87 21.28
CA ASN A 107 23.78 -30.63 22.37
C ASN A 107 24.29 -29.17 22.35
N PRO A 108 23.93 -28.34 23.38
CA PRO A 108 24.38 -26.95 23.46
C PRO A 108 25.91 -26.77 23.54
N GLU A 109 26.68 -27.80 23.94
CA GLU A 109 28.14 -27.74 23.99
C GLU A 109 28.81 -27.91 22.62
N SER A 110 28.05 -28.21 21.60
CA SER A 110 28.56 -28.44 20.23
C SER A 110 28.50 -27.17 19.34
N TYR A 111 27.92 -26.07 19.79
CA TYR A 111 27.83 -24.81 19.03
C TYR A 111 28.07 -23.61 19.95
N SER A 112 28.48 -22.48 19.35
CA SER A 112 28.77 -21.25 20.10
C SER A 112 27.54 -20.36 20.29
N PHE A 113 26.62 -20.40 19.31
CA PHE A 113 25.40 -19.60 19.32
C PHE A 113 24.33 -20.24 18.44
N SER A 114 23.06 -20.01 18.77
CA SER A 114 21.94 -20.44 17.94
C SER A 114 20.88 -19.35 17.83
N ALA A 115 20.20 -19.30 16.69
CA ALA A 115 19.09 -18.40 16.40
C ALA A 115 17.91 -19.20 15.87
N ALA A 116 16.69 -18.86 16.29
CA ALA A 116 15.47 -19.49 15.82
C ALA A 116 14.72 -18.55 14.86
N THR A 117 14.12 -19.12 13.83
CA THR A 117 13.26 -18.43 12.89
C THR A 117 12.07 -19.32 12.53
N THR A 118 11.07 -18.75 11.87
CA THR A 118 9.95 -19.52 11.31
C THR A 118 10.09 -19.58 9.80
N ILE A 119 9.91 -20.76 9.24
CA ILE A 119 9.90 -21.02 7.80
C ILE A 119 8.48 -21.48 7.44
N PHE A 120 7.88 -20.91 6.42
CA PHE A 120 6.57 -21.35 5.92
C PHE A 120 6.77 -22.27 4.73
N ASP A 121 6.12 -23.43 4.77
CA ASP A 121 6.10 -24.38 3.65
C ASP A 121 5.10 -23.96 2.56
N SER A 122 5.03 -24.73 1.46
CA SER A 122 4.13 -24.47 0.33
C SER A 122 2.64 -24.53 0.70
N ALA A 123 2.30 -25.17 1.80
CA ALA A 123 0.94 -25.18 2.35
C ALA A 123 0.66 -24.02 3.31
N GLY A 124 1.64 -23.14 3.57
CA GLY A 124 1.56 -22.06 4.54
C GLY A 124 1.67 -22.52 5.99
N THR A 125 2.16 -23.74 6.22
CA THR A 125 2.36 -24.26 7.58
C THR A 125 3.68 -23.73 8.14
N ALA A 126 3.62 -23.20 9.37
CA ALA A 126 4.79 -22.73 10.07
C ALA A 126 5.69 -23.89 10.53
N ARG A 127 6.95 -23.87 10.15
CA ARG A 127 8.00 -24.80 10.53
C ARG A 127 9.04 -24.09 11.38
N GLN A 128 9.60 -24.77 12.34
CA GLN A 128 10.66 -24.20 13.18
C GLN A 128 12.02 -24.33 12.49
N GLY A 129 12.55 -23.19 12.03
CA GLY A 129 13.94 -23.08 11.59
C GLY A 129 14.86 -22.78 12.78
N SER A 130 16.04 -23.40 12.79
CA SER A 130 17.09 -23.09 13.77
C SER A 130 18.43 -23.02 13.04
N LEU A 131 19.17 -21.96 13.29
CA LEU A 131 20.52 -21.75 12.77
C LEU A 131 21.51 -21.93 13.90
N PHE A 132 22.59 -22.62 13.64
CA PHE A 132 23.65 -22.91 14.59
C PHE A 132 24.97 -22.36 14.07
N PHE A 133 25.64 -21.60 14.91
CA PHE A 133 26.91 -20.96 14.63
C PHE A 133 27.99 -21.64 15.47
N VAL A 134 28.90 -22.31 14.79
CA VAL A 134 29.99 -23.05 15.40
C VAL A 134 31.28 -22.32 15.11
N LYS A 135 31.95 -21.81 16.15
CA LYS A 135 33.25 -21.16 15.99
C LYS A 135 34.33 -22.18 15.70
N ASN A 136 35.16 -21.91 14.69
CA ASN A 136 36.23 -22.78 14.27
C ASN A 136 37.56 -22.42 14.97
N ASP A 137 38.38 -23.47 15.27
CA ASP A 137 39.72 -23.29 15.82
C ASP A 137 40.79 -22.98 14.76
N ILE A 138 40.49 -23.21 13.47
CA ILE A 138 41.48 -23.23 12.40
C ILE A 138 41.99 -21.81 12.09
N ALA A 139 41.14 -20.81 12.17
CA ALA A 139 41.52 -19.39 12.05
C ALA A 139 40.62 -18.48 12.92
N PRO A 140 41.21 -17.41 13.47
CA PRO A 140 40.44 -16.41 14.20
C PRO A 140 39.36 -15.78 13.31
N GLY A 141 38.13 -15.65 13.81
CA GLY A 141 37.04 -15.00 13.09
C GLY A 141 36.28 -15.88 12.11
N GLN A 142 36.46 -17.20 12.16
CA GLN A 142 35.70 -18.14 11.34
C GLN A 142 34.56 -18.79 12.14
N PHE A 143 33.38 -18.87 11.48
CA PHE A 143 32.23 -19.61 12.00
C PHE A 143 31.63 -20.49 10.91
N THR A 144 31.33 -21.73 11.25
CA THR A 144 30.50 -22.59 10.39
C THR A 144 29.04 -22.40 10.77
N VAL A 145 28.19 -22.14 9.78
CA VAL A 145 26.74 -22.00 9.98
C VAL A 145 26.04 -23.20 9.38
N SER A 146 25.20 -23.84 10.18
CA SER A 146 24.35 -24.97 9.79
C SER A 146 22.92 -24.68 10.16
N ALA A 147 21.97 -25.25 9.43
CA ALA A 147 20.53 -25.06 9.66
C ALA A 147 19.85 -26.38 10.01
N ARG A 148 18.81 -26.30 10.84
CA ARG A 148 17.87 -27.38 11.14
C ARG A 148 16.46 -26.88 10.86
N VAL A 149 15.65 -27.64 10.18
CA VAL A 149 14.23 -27.38 10.00
C VAL A 149 13.45 -28.48 10.69
N ASP A 150 12.57 -28.09 11.61
CA ASP A 150 11.96 -29.00 12.59
C ASP A 150 13.03 -29.83 13.32
N ASP A 151 12.99 -31.15 13.18
CA ASP A 151 13.99 -32.06 13.75
C ASP A 151 15.06 -32.51 12.76
N ALA A 152 15.01 -32.05 11.50
CA ALA A 152 15.93 -32.48 10.45
C ALA A 152 17.09 -31.48 10.28
N LEU A 153 18.32 -31.93 10.57
CA LEU A 153 19.53 -31.17 10.23
C LEU A 153 19.70 -31.16 8.71
N GLN A 154 19.89 -29.97 8.16
CA GLN A 154 20.15 -29.83 6.73
C GLN A 154 21.61 -30.14 6.41
N PRO A 155 21.90 -30.79 5.27
CA PRO A 155 23.28 -31.20 4.94
C PRO A 155 24.15 -30.01 4.52
N GLU A 156 23.55 -28.91 4.12
CA GLU A 156 24.24 -27.70 3.69
C GLU A 156 24.76 -26.90 4.89
N SER A 157 25.96 -26.35 4.74
CA SER A 157 26.57 -25.41 5.68
C SER A 157 27.42 -24.38 4.96
N VAL A 158 27.59 -23.22 5.53
CA VAL A 158 28.46 -22.17 5.00
C VAL A 158 29.53 -21.80 6.02
N LEU A 159 30.73 -21.49 5.55
CA LEU A 159 31.82 -20.98 6.33
C LEU A 159 31.88 -19.47 6.22
N LEU A 160 31.56 -18.77 7.30
CA LEU A 160 31.69 -17.31 7.39
C LEU A 160 33.10 -16.96 7.88
N GLU A 161 33.74 -16.05 7.18
CA GLU A 161 35.01 -15.48 7.56
C GLU A 161 34.84 -13.99 7.88
N PHE A 162 35.36 -13.55 8.99
CA PHE A 162 35.31 -12.15 9.42
C PHE A 162 36.70 -11.53 9.36
N THR A 163 36.75 -10.30 8.87
CA THR A 163 37.95 -9.48 8.87
C THR A 163 38.38 -9.09 10.28
N ALA A 164 39.58 -8.55 10.42
CA ALA A 164 40.05 -8.02 11.69
C ALA A 164 39.21 -6.84 12.21
N THR A 165 38.43 -6.19 11.34
CA THR A 165 37.51 -5.12 11.68
C THR A 165 36.13 -5.63 12.12
N GLY A 166 35.90 -6.93 12.08
CA GLY A 166 34.66 -7.58 12.53
C GLY A 166 33.53 -7.60 11.49
N GLU A 167 33.82 -7.22 10.26
CA GLU A 167 32.90 -7.34 9.11
C GLU A 167 33.12 -8.66 8.38
N ILE A 168 32.14 -9.15 7.64
CA ILE A 168 32.32 -10.35 6.79
C ILE A 168 33.35 -10.03 5.71
N ASP A 169 34.27 -10.98 5.50
CA ASP A 169 35.24 -10.88 4.40
C ASP A 169 34.50 -10.91 3.06
N PRO A 170 34.72 -9.95 2.17
CA PRO A 170 34.09 -9.94 0.84
C PRO A 170 34.37 -11.18 -0.02
N ALA A 171 35.41 -11.93 0.31
CA ALA A 171 35.75 -13.20 -0.37
C ALA A 171 35.00 -14.41 0.26
N SER A 172 34.39 -14.24 1.42
CA SER A 172 33.60 -15.28 2.09
C SER A 172 32.22 -15.41 1.47
N ASP A 173 31.73 -16.63 1.36
CA ASP A 173 30.33 -16.85 1.03
C ASP A 173 29.44 -16.46 2.24
N SER A 174 28.51 -15.55 2.06
CA SER A 174 27.62 -15.05 3.09
C SER A 174 26.17 -15.54 2.94
N GLU A 175 25.93 -16.49 2.01
CA GLU A 175 24.62 -17.08 1.76
C GLU A 175 24.63 -18.58 2.10
N LEU A 176 23.69 -19.02 2.93
CA LEU A 176 23.42 -20.43 3.15
C LEU A 176 22.19 -20.84 2.36
N VAL A 177 22.36 -21.65 1.32
CA VAL A 177 21.25 -22.13 0.49
C VAL A 177 20.89 -23.55 0.90
N LEU A 178 19.67 -23.71 1.44
CA LEU A 178 19.10 -25.01 1.82
C LEU A 178 18.46 -25.66 0.58
N ALA A 179 19.29 -26.15 -0.34
CA ALA A 179 18.84 -26.74 -1.59
C ALA A 179 18.16 -28.10 -1.41
N SER A 180 18.50 -28.83 -0.35
CA SER A 180 17.97 -30.15 -0.02
C SER A 180 16.73 -30.13 0.86
N TYR A 181 16.24 -28.96 1.25
CA TYR A 181 15.04 -28.88 2.08
C TYR A 181 13.83 -29.43 1.33
N GLN A 182 13.34 -30.57 1.80
CA GLN A 182 12.15 -31.23 1.27
C GLN A 182 10.93 -30.73 2.03
N GLN A 183 10.08 -29.97 1.36
CA GLN A 183 8.80 -29.59 1.96
C GLN A 183 7.87 -30.80 2.05
N PRO A 184 7.11 -31.00 3.15
CA PRO A 184 6.27 -32.18 3.35
C PRO A 184 5.20 -32.36 2.27
N GLU A 185 4.73 -31.30 1.67
CA GLU A 185 3.63 -31.28 0.69
C GLU A 185 3.98 -30.43 -0.54
N GLY A 186 5.09 -30.69 -1.20
CA GLY A 186 5.42 -29.90 -2.38
C GLY A 186 6.74 -30.27 -3.02
N ALA A 187 7.07 -29.58 -4.12
CA ALA A 187 8.37 -29.63 -4.72
C ALA A 187 9.41 -29.02 -3.76
N ALA A 188 10.62 -29.58 -3.75
CA ALA A 188 11.73 -28.97 -3.04
C ALA A 188 11.93 -27.52 -3.54
N GLN A 189 11.84 -26.56 -2.65
CA GLN A 189 12.18 -25.17 -2.94
C GLN A 189 13.40 -24.78 -2.12
N PRO A 190 14.44 -24.23 -2.75
CA PRO A 190 15.60 -23.76 -2.01
C PRO A 190 15.20 -22.58 -1.11
N VAL A 191 15.70 -22.59 0.12
CA VAL A 191 15.59 -21.46 1.05
C VAL A 191 16.97 -20.82 1.14
N THR A 192 17.08 -19.58 0.76
CA THR A 192 18.31 -18.79 0.84
C THR A 192 18.33 -18.00 2.14
N ILE A 193 19.40 -18.14 2.91
CA ILE A 193 19.60 -17.43 4.17
C ILE A 193 20.76 -16.47 3.98
N ASP A 194 20.45 -15.17 3.91
CA ASP A 194 21.41 -14.09 3.81
C ASP A 194 21.96 -13.74 5.20
N LEU A 195 23.27 -13.92 5.36
CA LEU A 195 24.04 -13.68 6.57
C LEU A 195 24.94 -12.43 6.45
N SER A 196 24.86 -11.71 5.34
CA SER A 196 25.73 -10.56 5.03
C SER A 196 25.69 -9.43 6.06
N ASN A 197 24.62 -9.34 6.85
CA ASN A 197 24.42 -8.34 7.89
C ASN A 197 24.92 -8.79 9.29
N LEU A 198 25.68 -9.88 9.35
CA LEU A 198 26.33 -10.34 10.57
C LEU A 198 27.68 -9.64 10.77
N THR A 199 28.02 -9.41 12.04
CA THR A 199 29.31 -8.86 12.46
C THR A 199 29.95 -9.77 13.51
N SER A 200 31.26 -9.64 13.73
CA SER A 200 31.96 -10.36 14.78
C SER A 200 32.81 -9.43 15.62
N PHE A 201 32.21 -8.91 16.67
CA PHE A 201 32.87 -8.06 17.67
C PHE A 201 33.00 -8.78 19.00
N GLY A 202 33.87 -8.22 19.87
CA GLY A 202 34.09 -8.75 21.22
C GLY A 202 32.96 -8.41 22.21
N VAL A 203 31.71 -8.59 21.80
CA VAL A 203 30.48 -8.49 22.62
C VAL A 203 29.67 -9.76 22.49
N THR A 204 28.84 -10.07 23.48
CA THR A 204 28.02 -11.28 23.48
C THR A 204 27.22 -11.44 22.20
N SER A 205 27.18 -12.66 21.68
CA SER A 205 26.42 -12.99 20.48
C SER A 205 24.94 -12.66 20.66
N SER A 206 24.38 -11.99 19.67
CA SER A 206 22.97 -11.60 19.65
C SER A 206 22.47 -11.41 18.23
N VAL A 207 21.19 -11.71 18.01
CA VAL A 207 20.48 -11.38 16.79
C VAL A 207 19.76 -10.04 16.99
N SER A 208 19.99 -9.11 16.08
CA SER A 208 19.34 -7.80 16.06
C SER A 208 18.08 -7.79 15.16
N SER A 209 18.09 -8.59 14.09
CA SER A 209 16.97 -8.71 13.17
C SER A 209 16.94 -10.08 12.52
N ILE A 210 15.75 -10.65 12.37
CA ILE A 210 15.47 -11.77 11.49
C ILE A 210 14.21 -11.41 10.70
N THR A 211 14.30 -11.42 9.39
CA THR A 211 13.17 -11.20 8.49
C THR A 211 13.09 -12.33 7.49
N GLN A 212 11.89 -12.67 7.07
CA GLN A 212 11.64 -13.70 6.08
C GLN A 212 10.43 -13.29 5.24
N ASP A 213 10.27 -13.85 4.05
CA ASP A 213 9.30 -13.41 3.03
C ASP A 213 8.07 -14.34 2.88
N GLY A 214 7.99 -15.41 3.67
CA GLY A 214 6.87 -16.35 3.68
C GLY A 214 5.77 -15.93 4.68
N PHE A 215 4.53 -16.38 4.43
CA PHE A 215 3.39 -16.16 5.32
C PHE A 215 2.29 -17.19 5.05
N PRO A 216 1.44 -17.49 6.04
CA PRO A 216 0.27 -18.33 5.85
C PRO A 216 -0.83 -17.59 5.08
N ALA A 217 -1.82 -18.32 4.57
CA ALA A 217 -3.00 -17.70 3.99
C ALA A 217 -3.70 -16.76 4.99
N GLY A 218 -4.26 -15.65 4.50
CA GLY A 218 -4.91 -14.64 5.31
C GLY A 218 -6.20 -14.13 4.69
N GLU A 219 -7.24 -13.94 5.48
CA GLU A 219 -8.48 -13.31 5.06
C GLU A 219 -8.37 -11.78 5.19
N LEU A 220 -8.98 -11.05 4.25
CA LEU A 220 -9.04 -9.59 4.29
C LEU A 220 -9.83 -9.14 5.53
N THR A 221 -9.17 -8.41 6.42
CA THR A 221 -9.77 -7.86 7.65
C THR A 221 -10.15 -6.39 7.53
N GLY A 222 -9.48 -5.64 6.66
CA GLY A 222 -9.74 -4.23 6.45
C GLY A 222 -8.85 -3.62 5.39
N PHE A 223 -9.09 -2.34 5.12
CA PHE A 223 -8.24 -1.56 4.22
C PHE A 223 -8.20 -0.10 4.68
N ALA A 224 -7.15 0.60 4.30
CA ALA A 224 -6.96 2.02 4.58
C ALA A 224 -6.23 2.70 3.42
N PHE A 225 -6.42 4.01 3.30
CA PHE A 225 -5.65 4.83 2.35
C PHE A 225 -4.64 5.67 3.12
N ASP A 226 -3.50 5.90 2.50
CA ASP A 226 -2.54 6.86 3.00
C ASP A 226 -2.69 8.23 2.31
N ARG A 227 -1.85 9.19 2.73
CA ARG A 227 -1.82 10.53 2.15
C ARG A 227 -1.42 10.56 0.67
N SER A 228 -0.62 9.62 0.23
CA SER A 228 -0.21 9.45 -1.17
C SER A 228 -1.32 8.80 -2.02
N GLY A 229 -2.45 8.46 -1.41
CA GLY A 229 -3.57 7.79 -2.07
C GLY A 229 -3.33 6.30 -2.32
N ILE A 230 -2.34 5.69 -1.67
CA ILE A 230 -2.11 4.24 -1.73
C ILE A 230 -3.13 3.56 -0.83
N ALA A 231 -3.83 2.59 -1.40
CA ALA A 231 -4.72 1.70 -0.67
C ALA A 231 -3.93 0.50 -0.13
N TYR A 232 -3.97 0.30 1.17
CA TYR A 232 -3.38 -0.84 1.85
C TYR A 232 -4.48 -1.78 2.32
N ALA A 233 -4.38 -3.04 1.98
CA ALA A 233 -5.24 -4.12 2.50
C ALA A 233 -4.53 -4.79 3.68
N SER A 234 -5.24 -5.01 4.78
CA SER A 234 -4.77 -5.72 5.97
C SER A 234 -5.42 -7.09 6.02
N TYR A 235 -4.63 -8.12 6.35
CA TYR A 235 -5.07 -9.50 6.38
C TYR A 235 -4.96 -10.11 7.78
N SER A 236 -5.68 -11.21 8.03
CA SER A 236 -5.71 -11.89 9.34
C SER A 236 -4.37 -12.50 9.77
N ASN A 237 -3.46 -12.69 8.82
CA ASN A 237 -2.08 -13.14 9.04
C ASN A 237 -1.11 -12.00 9.39
N ASN A 238 -1.61 -10.79 9.67
CA ASN A 238 -0.88 -9.54 9.91
C ASN A 238 -0.13 -8.98 8.67
N GLU A 239 -0.33 -9.56 7.49
CA GLU A 239 0.20 -8.97 6.27
C GLU A 239 -0.56 -7.69 5.92
N VAL A 240 0.19 -6.67 5.49
CA VAL A 240 -0.35 -5.42 4.97
C VAL A 240 0.26 -5.18 3.59
N ARG A 241 -0.61 -5.11 2.57
CA ARG A 241 -0.16 -4.98 1.18
C ARG A 241 -0.78 -3.78 0.50
N ALA A 242 0.04 -3.07 -0.26
CA ALA A 242 -0.48 -2.08 -1.19
C ALA A 242 -1.21 -2.80 -2.33
N VAL A 243 -2.45 -2.38 -2.58
CA VAL A 243 -3.30 -2.98 -3.62
C VAL A 243 -3.52 -2.06 -4.81
N GLY A 244 -3.20 -0.78 -4.64
CA GLY A 244 -3.25 0.21 -5.70
C GLY A 244 -3.12 1.63 -5.16
N GLN A 245 -3.08 2.60 -6.06
CA GLN A 245 -2.97 4.02 -5.73
C GLN A 245 -3.99 4.82 -6.55
N VAL A 246 -4.74 5.68 -5.91
CA VAL A 246 -5.73 6.57 -6.57
C VAL A 246 -5.05 7.43 -7.62
N ALA A 247 -5.68 7.60 -8.78
CA ALA A 247 -5.24 8.54 -9.79
C ALA A 247 -5.94 9.89 -9.61
N VAL A 248 -5.18 10.96 -9.76
CA VAL A 248 -5.69 12.34 -9.72
C VAL A 248 -5.41 13.00 -11.06
N ALA A 249 -6.46 13.59 -11.64
CA ALA A 249 -6.38 14.37 -12.87
C ALA A 249 -6.30 15.87 -12.56
N THR A 250 -5.43 16.58 -13.24
CA THR A 250 -5.38 18.04 -13.25
C THR A 250 -5.64 18.58 -14.66
N PHE A 251 -6.19 19.77 -14.72
CA PHE A 251 -6.54 20.43 -15.97
C PHE A 251 -5.92 21.82 -16.02
N ARG A 252 -5.54 22.26 -17.22
CA ARG A 252 -5.05 23.61 -17.44
C ARG A 252 -6.11 24.66 -17.10
N ASN A 253 -7.37 24.36 -17.40
CA ASN A 253 -8.51 25.21 -17.10
C ASN A 253 -9.68 24.39 -16.56
N THR A 254 -9.82 24.33 -15.25
CA THR A 254 -10.89 23.58 -14.57
C THR A 254 -12.29 24.16 -14.82
N GLN A 255 -12.39 25.48 -15.09
CA GLN A 255 -13.67 26.09 -15.40
C GLN A 255 -14.19 25.78 -16.82
N GLY A 256 -13.30 25.27 -17.68
CA GLY A 256 -13.67 24.82 -18.99
C GLY A 256 -14.26 23.41 -19.04
N LEU A 257 -14.30 22.68 -17.94
CA LEU A 257 -14.87 21.33 -17.88
C LEU A 257 -16.37 21.37 -18.16
N ALA A 258 -16.84 20.40 -18.96
CA ALA A 258 -18.27 20.25 -19.22
C ALA A 258 -18.92 19.44 -18.08
N SER A 259 -19.99 19.98 -17.49
CA SER A 259 -20.76 19.27 -16.44
C SER A 259 -21.62 18.17 -17.06
N ASN A 260 -21.50 16.96 -16.53
CA ASN A 260 -22.31 15.79 -16.94
C ASN A 260 -23.40 15.44 -15.89
N GLY A 261 -23.64 16.34 -14.94
CA GLY A 261 -24.58 16.10 -13.83
C GLY A 261 -23.97 15.23 -12.70
N LYS A 262 -24.69 15.10 -11.58
CA LYS A 262 -24.26 14.29 -10.41
C LYS A 262 -22.83 14.56 -9.93
N THR A 263 -22.39 15.82 -9.96
CA THR A 263 -21.02 16.24 -9.58
C THR A 263 -19.90 15.67 -10.45
N THR A 264 -20.21 15.17 -11.66
CA THR A 264 -19.24 14.66 -12.61
C THR A 264 -19.02 15.63 -13.77
N PHE A 265 -17.78 15.61 -14.27
CA PHE A 265 -17.32 16.48 -15.35
C PHE A 265 -16.66 15.65 -16.45
N THR A 266 -16.67 16.18 -17.66
CA THR A 266 -15.94 15.63 -18.81
C THR A 266 -15.00 16.68 -19.39
N GLU A 267 -14.02 16.21 -20.12
CA GLU A 267 -13.10 17.10 -20.85
C GLU A 267 -13.83 17.90 -21.93
N SER A 268 -13.34 19.09 -22.18
CA SER A 268 -13.81 19.94 -23.26
C SER A 268 -12.62 20.57 -24.01
N ALA A 269 -12.88 21.17 -25.15
CA ALA A 269 -11.85 21.91 -25.91
C ALA A 269 -11.26 23.08 -25.09
N THR A 270 -12.01 23.62 -24.15
CA THR A 270 -11.60 24.74 -23.30
C THR A 270 -10.92 24.33 -21.99
N SER A 271 -11.14 23.11 -21.50
CA SER A 271 -10.45 22.58 -20.33
C SER A 271 -9.02 22.13 -20.63
N GLY A 272 -8.79 21.71 -21.86
CA GLY A 272 -7.61 20.93 -22.26
C GLY A 272 -7.74 19.47 -21.84
N LEU A 273 -6.75 18.66 -22.20
CA LEU A 273 -6.67 17.25 -21.85
C LEU A 273 -6.31 17.07 -20.35
N ALA A 274 -6.79 15.98 -19.76
CA ALA A 274 -6.44 15.61 -18.39
C ALA A 274 -4.95 15.21 -18.28
N GLU A 275 -4.27 15.78 -17.31
CA GLU A 275 -2.96 15.31 -16.87
C GLU A 275 -3.16 14.38 -15.66
N ILE A 276 -3.25 13.06 -15.93
CA ILE A 276 -3.49 12.04 -14.91
C ILE A 276 -2.16 11.60 -14.30
N GLY A 277 -2.12 11.48 -12.98
CA GLY A 277 -0.94 11.02 -12.29
C GLY A 277 -1.19 10.70 -10.81
N LYS A 278 -0.11 10.35 -10.11
CA LYS A 278 -0.14 10.03 -8.68
C LYS A 278 -0.44 11.29 -7.86
N PRO A 279 -1.23 11.19 -6.76
CA PRO A 279 -1.37 12.27 -5.79
C PRO A 279 -0.03 12.72 -5.22
N ASP A 280 0.02 13.92 -4.63
CA ASP A 280 1.21 14.50 -4.01
C ASP A 280 2.43 14.59 -4.96
N ALA A 281 2.18 14.64 -6.27
CA ALA A 281 3.21 14.75 -7.30
C ALA A 281 2.96 15.95 -8.20
N GLY A 282 3.94 16.86 -8.29
CA GLY A 282 3.84 18.10 -9.07
C GLY A 282 2.80 19.07 -8.49
N ALA A 283 1.83 19.48 -9.30
CA ALA A 283 0.76 20.38 -8.89
C ALA A 283 -0.47 19.66 -8.28
N ARG A 284 -0.47 18.32 -8.25
CA ARG A 284 -1.59 17.52 -7.75
C ARG A 284 -1.63 17.53 -6.23
N GLY A 285 -2.84 17.68 -5.70
CA GLY A 285 -3.11 17.60 -4.27
C GLY A 285 -2.88 16.19 -3.73
N PHE A 286 -2.82 16.09 -2.42
CA PHE A 286 -2.72 14.82 -1.71
C PHE A 286 -4.10 14.32 -1.27
N ILE A 287 -4.21 13.04 -0.96
CA ILE A 287 -5.45 12.42 -0.49
C ILE A 287 -5.58 12.59 1.02
N ARG A 288 -6.78 12.98 1.47
CA ARG A 288 -7.21 12.90 2.86
C ARG A 288 -8.15 11.71 3.01
N PRO A 289 -7.71 10.63 3.62
CA PRO A 289 -8.59 9.50 3.91
C PRO A 289 -9.58 9.86 5.02
N ASN A 290 -10.70 9.14 5.06
CA ASN A 290 -11.76 9.32 6.06
C ASN A 290 -12.29 10.76 6.12
N ALA A 291 -12.36 11.43 4.98
CA ALA A 291 -12.84 12.80 4.88
C ALA A 291 -13.58 13.03 3.56
N LEU A 292 -14.55 13.92 3.60
CA LEU A 292 -15.25 14.45 2.42
C LEU A 292 -15.01 15.96 2.32
N GLU A 293 -14.90 16.46 1.11
CA GLU A 293 -14.90 17.90 0.88
C GLU A 293 -16.32 18.43 0.92
N SER A 294 -16.57 19.36 1.83
CA SER A 294 -17.87 20.05 1.94
C SER A 294 -18.10 20.97 0.74
N ALA A 295 -19.35 21.15 0.36
CA ALA A 295 -19.70 22.10 -0.69
C ALA A 295 -19.21 23.52 -0.32
N ASN A 296 -18.71 24.25 -1.31
CA ASN A 296 -18.27 25.64 -1.16
C ASN A 296 -19.42 26.65 -1.35
N VAL A 297 -20.67 26.16 -1.28
CA VAL A 297 -21.88 26.95 -1.47
C VAL A 297 -22.60 27.11 -0.11
N ASP A 298 -22.87 28.34 0.28
CA ASP A 298 -23.72 28.65 1.45
C ASP A 298 -25.16 28.68 1.01
N LEU A 299 -25.95 27.70 1.45
CA LEU A 299 -27.38 27.60 1.16
C LEU A 299 -28.16 28.84 1.59
N THR A 300 -27.75 29.50 2.66
CA THR A 300 -28.43 30.71 3.16
C THR A 300 -28.26 31.86 2.19
N VAL A 301 -27.03 32.04 1.69
CA VAL A 301 -26.71 33.08 0.69
C VAL A 301 -27.46 32.83 -0.61
N GLU A 302 -27.47 31.59 -1.09
CA GLU A 302 -28.18 31.20 -2.33
C GLU A 302 -29.70 31.35 -2.21
N LEU A 303 -30.29 31.02 -1.05
CA LEU A 303 -31.72 31.22 -0.79
C LEU A 303 -32.07 32.70 -0.74
N LEU A 304 -31.22 33.55 -0.13
CA LEU A 304 -31.42 35.00 -0.13
C LEU A 304 -31.36 35.58 -1.55
N ALA A 305 -30.37 35.12 -2.35
CA ALA A 305 -30.27 35.54 -3.74
C ALA A 305 -31.50 35.13 -4.57
N LEU A 306 -32.04 33.93 -4.33
CA LEU A 306 -33.24 33.43 -4.98
C LEU A 306 -34.47 34.30 -4.57
N ILE A 307 -34.61 34.65 -3.29
CA ILE A 307 -35.68 35.51 -2.82
C ILE A 307 -35.57 36.91 -3.45
N GLU A 308 -34.36 37.44 -3.52
CA GLU A 308 -34.12 38.76 -4.17
C GLU A 308 -34.48 38.74 -5.65
N ALA A 309 -34.06 37.68 -6.37
CA ALA A 309 -34.40 37.48 -7.76
C ALA A 309 -35.93 37.36 -7.98
N GLN A 310 -36.63 36.62 -7.09
CA GLN A 310 -38.11 36.53 -7.13
C GLN A 310 -38.80 37.88 -6.90
N ARG A 311 -38.34 38.66 -5.92
CA ARG A 311 -38.84 40.00 -5.66
C ARG A 311 -38.61 40.94 -6.83
N SER A 312 -37.43 40.89 -7.43
CA SER A 312 -37.10 41.66 -8.61
C SER A 312 -37.99 41.31 -9.80
N PHE A 313 -38.22 40.01 -10.05
CA PHE A 313 -39.14 39.56 -11.07
C PHE A 313 -40.58 40.04 -10.84
N GLN A 314 -41.08 39.93 -9.60
CA GLN A 314 -42.42 40.42 -9.23
C GLN A 314 -42.53 41.94 -9.41
N SER A 315 -41.52 42.71 -9.04
CA SER A 315 -41.48 44.16 -9.22
C SER A 315 -41.48 44.55 -10.69
N ILE A 316 -40.73 43.85 -11.54
CA ILE A 316 -40.74 44.10 -12.99
C ILE A 316 -42.08 43.72 -13.59
N ALA A 317 -42.67 42.59 -13.20
CA ALA A 317 -44.01 42.20 -13.67
C ALA A 317 -45.08 43.25 -13.31
N GLN A 318 -45.02 43.79 -12.07
CA GLN A 318 -45.91 44.84 -11.65
C GLN A 318 -45.70 46.17 -12.40
N ALA A 319 -44.44 46.51 -12.70
CA ALA A 319 -44.14 47.69 -13.52
C ALA A 319 -44.69 47.57 -14.95
N ILE A 320 -44.60 46.39 -15.55
CA ILE A 320 -45.17 46.11 -16.88
C ILE A 320 -46.71 46.19 -16.83
N GLN A 321 -47.34 45.68 -15.79
CA GLN A 321 -48.80 45.81 -15.62
C GLN A 321 -49.23 47.28 -15.50
N ASN A 322 -48.55 48.07 -14.68
CA ASN A 322 -48.84 49.51 -14.54
C ASN A 322 -48.64 50.25 -15.84
N GLU A 323 -47.63 49.91 -16.64
CA GLU A 323 -47.40 50.51 -17.97
C GLU A 323 -48.52 50.17 -18.94
N ASN A 324 -49.00 48.91 -18.96
CA ASN A 324 -50.12 48.49 -19.75
C ASN A 324 -51.41 49.24 -19.37
N GLU A 325 -51.69 49.33 -18.03
CA GLU A 325 -52.86 50.10 -17.53
C GLU A 325 -52.80 51.59 -17.91
N ALA A 326 -51.61 52.19 -17.82
CA ALA A 326 -51.38 53.56 -18.26
C ALA A 326 -51.57 53.72 -19.79
N SER A 327 -51.11 52.79 -20.60
CA SER A 327 -51.30 52.77 -22.03
C SER A 327 -52.78 52.61 -22.41
N ASP A 328 -53.52 51.73 -21.73
CA ASP A 328 -54.96 51.54 -21.95
C ASP A 328 -55.76 52.75 -21.53
N ALA A 329 -55.39 53.38 -20.45
CA ALA A 329 -56.03 54.66 -20.03
C ALA A 329 -55.82 55.80 -21.06
N LEU A 330 -54.62 55.88 -21.62
CA LEU A 330 -54.34 56.84 -22.72
C LEU A 330 -55.12 56.55 -24.01
N LEU A 331 -55.36 55.30 -24.33
CA LEU A 331 -56.18 54.91 -25.49
C LEU A 331 -57.63 55.18 -25.30
N GLN A 332 -58.15 55.18 -24.03
CA GLN A 332 -59.55 55.54 -23.72
C GLN A 332 -59.81 57.05 -23.68
N LEU A 333 -58.79 57.89 -23.66
CA LEU A 333 -58.92 59.38 -23.69
C LEU A 333 -58.92 59.94 -25.13
N ARG A 334 -58.86 59.07 -26.14
CA ARG A 334 -58.88 59.43 -27.54
C ARG A 334 -60.21 58.98 -28.19
#